data_8e6156eef57ca7d0607d43dcedda79fc
#
_entry.id   8e6156eef57ca7d0607d43dcedda79fc
#
_cell.length_a   1.000
_cell.length_b   1.000
_cell.length_c   1.000
_cell.angle_alpha   90.00
_cell.angle_beta   90.00
_cell.angle_gamma   90.00
#
_symmetry.space_group_name_H-M   'P 1'
#
loop_
_entity.id
_entity.type
_entity.pdbx_description
1 polymer ?
#
loop_
_entity_poly.entity_id
_entity_poly.type
_entity_poly.pdbx_seq_one_letter_code
_entity_poly.pdbx_strand_id
1 'polypeptide(L)'
;EGKQLVKELKALYASCGMNVHKWLSNKTEVIETVPKEERAVNIDISEIQVKYDPLLPSVKTLGMVYLSSEDCFTFTCQLLVTGTWTKRKMLKAYMRLFDPLNLIVAFIITARIIFQKCWEMKLGWDDAIPDGILKVWYKWLDSLKDLVQLRIPRFVREPSRKPIEKSLHTFNDGSSNAYGACCYLLTHYEDGSRSCQLIMTRAKVKPMKLNSIQ
;
A
#
# COMPACT_ATOMS: atom_id res chain seq x y z
N GLU A 1 -7.86 -1.12 -27.70
CA GLU A 1 -6.45 -1.04 -27.20
C GLU A 1 -6.17 -2.19 -26.21
N GLY A 2 -6.86 -2.31 -25.06
CA GLY A 2 -6.61 -3.36 -24.06
C GLY A 2 -6.72 -4.80 -24.60
N LYS A 3 -7.72 -5.10 -25.42
CA LYS A 3 -7.88 -6.43 -26.05
C LYS A 3 -6.71 -6.79 -26.98
N GLN A 4 -6.19 -5.79 -27.70
CA GLN A 4 -5.06 -5.99 -28.58
C GLN A 4 -3.78 -6.22 -27.77
N LEU A 5 -3.57 -5.46 -26.70
CA LEU A 5 -2.43 -5.63 -25.80
C LEU A 5 -2.39 -7.04 -25.18
N VAL A 6 -3.54 -7.61 -24.76
CA VAL A 6 -3.59 -8.99 -24.26
C VAL A 6 -3.09 -9.99 -25.29
N LYS A 7 -3.51 -9.85 -26.56
CA LYS A 7 -3.05 -10.74 -27.64
C LYS A 7 -1.56 -10.63 -27.89
N GLU A 8 -1.04 -9.42 -27.96
CA GLU A 8 0.39 -9.14 -28.19
C GLU A 8 1.26 -9.68 -27.06
N LEU A 9 0.86 -9.45 -25.81
CA LEU A 9 1.57 -9.99 -24.66
C LEU A 9 1.57 -11.53 -24.64
N LYS A 10 0.43 -12.16 -24.90
CA LYS A 10 0.36 -13.62 -24.98
C LYS A 10 1.31 -14.17 -26.06
N ALA A 11 1.30 -13.57 -27.25
CA ALA A 11 2.17 -13.98 -28.35
C ALA A 11 3.67 -13.79 -27.99
N LEU A 12 4.01 -12.65 -27.39
CA LEU A 12 5.37 -12.34 -26.96
C LEU A 12 5.88 -13.36 -25.94
N TYR A 13 5.13 -13.63 -24.87
CA TYR A 13 5.55 -14.59 -23.85
C TYR A 13 5.59 -16.02 -24.37
N ALA A 14 4.63 -16.41 -25.21
CA ALA A 14 4.62 -17.72 -25.84
C ALA A 14 5.86 -17.95 -26.74
N SER A 15 6.36 -16.92 -27.43
CA SER A 15 7.59 -17.02 -28.24
C SER A 15 8.84 -17.32 -27.40
N CYS A 16 8.80 -17.00 -26.10
CA CYS A 16 9.86 -17.32 -25.14
C CYS A 16 9.58 -18.62 -24.35
N GLY A 17 8.59 -19.41 -24.73
CA GLY A 17 8.18 -20.63 -24.01
C GLY A 17 7.50 -20.38 -22.67
N MET A 18 7.04 -19.14 -22.42
CA MET A 18 6.36 -18.77 -21.18
C MET A 18 4.85 -18.67 -21.38
N ASN A 19 4.08 -19.19 -20.42
CA ASN A 19 2.62 -19.03 -20.41
C ASN A 19 2.20 -18.07 -19.30
N VAL A 20 1.44 -17.03 -19.67
CA VAL A 20 1.01 -15.98 -18.74
C VAL A 20 -0.34 -16.35 -18.15
N HIS A 21 -0.41 -16.35 -16.82
CA HIS A 21 -1.60 -16.63 -16.04
C HIS A 21 -1.95 -15.48 -15.11
N LYS A 22 -3.13 -15.58 -14.46
CA LYS A 22 -3.66 -14.60 -13.51
C LYS A 22 -3.88 -13.22 -14.14
N TRP A 23 -4.40 -13.22 -15.35
CA TRP A 23 -4.80 -12.00 -16.03
C TRP A 23 -5.85 -11.23 -15.22
N LEU A 24 -5.67 -9.93 -15.17
CA LEU A 24 -6.53 -9.01 -14.42
C LEU A 24 -6.74 -7.73 -15.23
N SER A 25 -7.94 -7.18 -15.18
CA SER A 25 -8.29 -5.90 -15.82
C SER A 25 -9.31 -5.18 -14.96
N ASN A 26 -9.35 -3.86 -15.04
CA ASN A 26 -10.44 -3.02 -14.54
C ASN A 26 -11.55 -2.80 -15.59
N LYS A 27 -11.51 -3.53 -16.71
CA LYS A 27 -12.49 -3.48 -17.79
C LYS A 27 -12.96 -4.89 -18.10
N THR A 28 -14.27 -5.14 -17.92
CA THR A 28 -14.90 -6.44 -18.16
C THR A 28 -14.70 -6.90 -19.60
N GLU A 29 -14.88 -6.02 -20.57
CA GLU A 29 -14.71 -6.32 -21.99
C GLU A 29 -13.28 -6.74 -22.38
N VAL A 30 -12.27 -6.40 -21.57
CA VAL A 30 -10.89 -6.86 -21.79
C VAL A 30 -10.70 -8.25 -21.18
N ILE A 31 -11.14 -8.44 -19.93
CA ILE A 31 -10.93 -9.71 -19.23
C ILE A 31 -11.76 -10.85 -19.85
N GLU A 32 -12.89 -10.55 -20.46
CA GLU A 32 -13.71 -11.53 -21.17
C GLU A 32 -13.00 -12.16 -22.37
N THR A 33 -12.00 -11.50 -22.95
CA THR A 33 -11.18 -12.05 -24.05
C THR A 33 -10.13 -13.06 -23.58
N VAL A 34 -9.94 -13.18 -22.27
CA VAL A 34 -9.00 -14.13 -21.66
C VAL A 34 -9.76 -15.38 -21.22
N PRO A 35 -9.25 -16.60 -21.49
CA PRO A 35 -9.82 -17.86 -20.98
C PRO A 35 -9.99 -17.82 -19.45
N LYS A 36 -11.08 -18.41 -18.94
CA LYS A 36 -11.41 -18.36 -17.50
C LYS A 36 -10.32 -18.93 -16.62
N GLU A 37 -9.67 -19.99 -17.05
CA GLU A 37 -8.58 -20.70 -16.37
C GLU A 37 -7.28 -19.86 -16.24
N GLU A 38 -7.14 -18.86 -17.08
CA GLU A 38 -5.98 -17.96 -17.06
C GLU A 38 -6.26 -16.67 -16.28
N ARG A 39 -7.49 -16.41 -15.85
CA ARG A 39 -7.86 -15.20 -15.12
C ARG A 39 -7.41 -15.28 -13.67
N ALA A 40 -7.18 -14.11 -13.06
CA ALA A 40 -6.99 -13.99 -11.63
C ALA A 40 -8.26 -14.40 -10.87
N VAL A 41 -8.07 -15.07 -9.75
CA VAL A 41 -9.16 -15.50 -8.87
C VAL A 41 -9.32 -14.48 -7.75
N ASN A 42 -10.57 -14.23 -7.36
CA ASN A 42 -10.88 -13.36 -6.23
C ASN A 42 -10.28 -13.90 -4.93
N ILE A 43 -9.70 -13.03 -4.13
CA ILE A 43 -9.29 -13.38 -2.77
C ILE A 43 -10.45 -13.16 -1.80
N ASP A 44 -10.54 -14.02 -0.80
CA ASP A 44 -11.44 -13.77 0.32
C ASP A 44 -10.90 -12.60 1.16
N ILE A 45 -11.62 -11.49 1.11
CA ILE A 45 -11.37 -10.27 1.84
C ILE A 45 -12.65 -9.83 2.56
N SER A 46 -13.16 -10.73 3.39
CA SER A 46 -14.38 -10.50 4.20
C SER A 46 -14.34 -9.21 5.03
N GLU A 47 -13.13 -8.71 5.32
CA GLU A 47 -12.93 -7.45 6.04
C GLU A 47 -13.16 -6.20 5.18
N ILE A 48 -13.10 -6.33 3.84
CA ILE A 48 -13.28 -5.21 2.91
C ILE A 48 -14.70 -5.28 2.33
N GLN A 49 -15.50 -4.27 2.61
CA GLN A 49 -16.83 -4.13 2.02
C GLN A 49 -16.70 -3.70 0.55
N VAL A 50 -16.54 -4.67 -0.35
CA VAL A 50 -16.50 -4.45 -1.79
C VAL A 50 -17.60 -5.27 -2.44
N LYS A 51 -18.28 -4.67 -3.42
CA LYS A 51 -19.25 -5.39 -4.22
C LYS A 51 -18.54 -6.50 -5.01
N TYR A 52 -18.92 -7.73 -4.77
CA TYR A 52 -18.37 -8.88 -5.48
C TYR A 52 -18.72 -8.80 -6.98
N ASP A 53 -17.70 -8.84 -7.83
CA ASP A 53 -17.82 -9.00 -9.26
C ASP A 53 -16.89 -10.12 -9.72
N PRO A 54 -17.41 -11.25 -10.24
CA PRO A 54 -16.58 -12.37 -10.67
C PRO A 54 -15.68 -12.06 -11.87
N LEU A 55 -15.97 -11.02 -12.65
CA LEU A 55 -15.16 -10.56 -13.77
C LEU A 55 -14.10 -9.53 -13.34
N LEU A 56 -14.35 -8.84 -12.24
CA LEU A 56 -13.46 -7.81 -11.70
C LEU A 56 -13.00 -8.18 -10.27
N PRO A 57 -12.21 -9.25 -10.12
CA PRO A 57 -11.84 -9.75 -8.80
C PRO A 57 -10.93 -8.80 -8.04
N SER A 58 -11.03 -8.85 -6.73
CA SER A 58 -10.03 -8.25 -5.84
C SER A 58 -8.83 -9.18 -5.71
N VAL A 59 -7.63 -8.65 -5.88
CA VAL A 59 -6.41 -9.45 -5.93
C VAL A 59 -5.33 -8.86 -5.03
N LYS A 60 -4.68 -9.73 -4.24
CA LYS A 60 -3.52 -9.33 -3.46
C LYS A 60 -2.30 -9.19 -4.36
N THR A 61 -1.76 -7.98 -4.41
CA THR A 61 -0.60 -7.64 -5.24
C THR A 61 0.43 -6.95 -4.38
N LEU A 62 1.62 -7.57 -4.22
CA LEU A 62 2.73 -6.98 -3.46
C LEU A 62 2.30 -6.48 -2.06
N GLY A 63 1.48 -7.26 -1.33
CA GLY A 63 1.02 -6.91 0.02
C GLY A 63 -0.14 -5.93 0.11
N MET A 64 -0.47 -5.23 -0.97
CA MET A 64 -1.68 -4.44 -1.13
C MET A 64 -2.80 -5.28 -1.73
N VAL A 65 -4.03 -4.81 -1.60
CA VAL A 65 -5.18 -5.36 -2.34
C VAL A 65 -5.55 -4.40 -3.45
N TYR A 66 -5.57 -4.90 -4.66
CA TYR A 66 -6.10 -4.19 -5.81
C TYR A 66 -7.57 -4.54 -6.00
N LEU A 67 -8.42 -3.53 -5.96
CA LEU A 67 -9.85 -3.61 -6.21
C LEU A 67 -10.10 -3.24 -7.67
N SER A 68 -10.19 -4.23 -8.54
CA SER A 68 -10.25 -3.97 -9.99
C SER A 68 -11.56 -3.30 -10.41
N SER A 69 -12.67 -3.53 -9.71
CA SER A 69 -13.95 -2.87 -9.96
C SER A 69 -13.94 -1.37 -9.66
N GLU A 70 -13.13 -0.93 -8.69
CA GLU A 70 -12.99 0.46 -8.29
C GLU A 70 -11.71 1.13 -8.85
N ASP A 71 -10.85 0.34 -9.48
CA ASP A 71 -9.51 0.73 -9.96
C ASP A 71 -8.65 1.44 -8.90
N CYS A 72 -8.66 0.88 -7.69
CA CYS A 72 -7.93 1.44 -6.56
C CYS A 72 -7.19 0.37 -5.74
N PHE A 73 -6.24 0.81 -4.93
CA PHE A 73 -5.56 0.00 -3.93
C PHE A 73 -6.15 0.23 -2.54
N THR A 74 -6.13 -0.82 -1.74
CA THR A 74 -6.38 -0.79 -0.30
C THR A 74 -5.42 -1.72 0.43
N PHE A 75 -5.50 -1.77 1.75
CA PHE A 75 -4.66 -2.60 2.59
C PHE A 75 -5.51 -3.50 3.46
N THR A 76 -5.01 -4.71 3.72
CA THR A 76 -5.56 -5.62 4.72
C THR A 76 -4.50 -5.94 5.74
N CYS A 77 -4.88 -6.03 7.00
CA CYS A 77 -3.97 -6.41 8.06
C CYS A 77 -4.65 -7.39 9.02
N GLN A 78 -4.48 -8.67 8.76
CA GLN A 78 -4.87 -9.73 9.69
C GLN A 78 -3.72 -9.98 10.67
N LEU A 79 -3.84 -9.48 11.88
CA LEU A 79 -2.88 -9.71 12.95
C LEU A 79 -3.38 -10.81 13.88
N LEU A 80 -2.94 -12.03 13.63
CA LEU A 80 -3.06 -13.12 14.57
C LEU A 80 -1.82 -13.13 15.48
N VAL A 81 -1.88 -12.40 16.59
CA VAL A 81 -0.83 -12.45 17.63
C VAL A 81 -1.44 -12.97 18.91
N THR A 82 -0.91 -14.09 19.38
CA THR A 82 -1.32 -14.73 20.63
C THR A 82 -0.24 -14.55 21.69
N GLY A 83 -0.66 -14.49 22.96
CA GLY A 83 0.22 -14.39 24.13
C GLY A 83 0.93 -13.03 24.25
N THR A 84 1.94 -12.97 25.10
CA THR A 84 2.69 -11.76 25.46
C THR A 84 3.37 -11.10 24.27
N TRP A 85 3.27 -9.77 24.17
CA TRP A 85 3.98 -8.98 23.15
C TRP A 85 5.46 -8.90 23.45
N THR A 86 6.27 -9.09 22.41
CA THR A 86 7.73 -8.98 22.43
C THR A 86 8.19 -8.12 21.23
N LYS A 87 9.43 -7.65 21.25
CA LYS A 87 10.02 -6.93 20.10
C LYS A 87 9.88 -7.70 18.81
N ARG A 88 10.13 -9.02 18.84
CA ARG A 88 10.01 -9.90 17.67
C ARG A 88 8.59 -9.91 17.12
N LYS A 89 7.59 -9.98 17.97
CA LYS A 89 6.18 -9.98 17.58
C LYS A 89 5.75 -8.61 17.04
N MET A 90 6.21 -7.51 17.65
CA MET A 90 5.94 -6.15 17.16
C MET A 90 6.53 -5.95 15.75
N LEU A 91 7.79 -6.34 15.55
CA LEU A 91 8.43 -6.28 14.23
C LEU A 91 7.64 -7.08 13.19
N LYS A 92 7.30 -8.33 13.52
CA LYS A 92 6.49 -9.19 12.63
C LYS A 92 5.13 -8.56 12.31
N ALA A 93 4.50 -7.87 13.26
CA ALA A 93 3.19 -7.27 13.08
C ALA A 93 3.23 -6.11 12.08
N TYR A 94 4.09 -5.10 12.28
CA TYR A 94 4.09 -3.95 11.37
C TYR A 94 4.74 -4.24 10.01
N MET A 95 5.66 -5.22 9.92
CA MET A 95 6.24 -5.66 8.65
C MET A 95 5.23 -6.42 7.76
N ARG A 96 4.10 -6.86 8.29
CA ARG A 96 3.00 -7.41 7.48
C ARG A 96 2.28 -6.34 6.65
N LEU A 97 2.37 -5.08 7.07
CA LEU A 97 1.94 -3.95 6.27
C LEU A 97 3.00 -3.67 5.21
N PHE A 98 2.98 -4.47 4.16
CA PHE A 98 3.89 -4.26 3.05
C PHE A 98 3.36 -3.13 2.17
N ASP A 99 4.09 -2.03 2.13
CA ASP A 99 3.77 -0.81 1.40
C ASP A 99 4.92 -0.44 0.45
N PRO A 100 5.05 -1.11 -0.70
CA PRO A 100 6.16 -0.91 -1.61
C PRO A 100 6.14 0.47 -2.28
N LEU A 101 4.98 1.09 -2.37
CA LEU A 101 4.80 2.43 -2.94
C LEU A 101 4.90 3.54 -1.89
N ASN A 102 5.07 3.18 -0.62
CA ASN A 102 5.11 4.10 0.52
C ASN A 102 3.86 5.00 0.63
N LEU A 103 2.69 4.48 0.32
CA LEU A 103 1.44 5.25 0.33
C LEU A 103 0.86 5.44 1.74
N ILE A 104 1.18 4.51 2.67
CA ILE A 104 0.75 4.55 4.08
C ILE A 104 1.92 4.75 5.05
N VAL A 105 3.01 5.33 4.60
CA VAL A 105 4.21 5.49 5.43
C VAL A 105 3.96 6.33 6.67
N ALA A 106 3.07 7.32 6.61
CA ALA A 106 2.66 8.13 7.76
C ALA A 106 2.03 7.28 8.88
N PHE A 107 1.35 6.21 8.51
CA PHE A 107 0.80 5.24 9.45
C PHE A 107 1.89 4.29 9.98
N ILE A 108 2.74 3.77 9.10
CA ILE A 108 3.80 2.83 9.46
C ILE A 108 4.87 3.48 10.34
N ILE A 109 5.17 4.78 10.15
CA ILE A 109 6.19 5.47 10.94
C ILE A 109 5.85 5.51 12.43
N THR A 110 4.58 5.57 12.78
CA THR A 110 4.11 5.51 14.16
C THR A 110 4.52 4.20 14.83
N ALA A 111 4.31 3.06 14.16
CA ALA A 111 4.77 1.76 14.67
C ALA A 111 6.28 1.69 14.83
N ARG A 112 7.04 2.27 13.89
CA ARG A 112 8.50 2.32 13.94
C ARG A 112 9.01 3.17 15.10
N ILE A 113 8.35 4.29 15.41
CA ILE A 113 8.66 5.13 16.58
C ILE A 113 8.41 4.35 17.89
N ILE A 114 7.26 3.66 17.98
CA ILE A 114 6.96 2.82 19.15
C ILE A 114 7.99 1.70 19.30
N PHE A 115 8.34 1.05 18.19
CA PHE A 115 9.35 -0.01 18.17
C PHE A 115 10.75 0.49 18.55
N GLN A 116 11.13 1.72 18.15
CA GLN A 116 12.40 2.34 18.53
C GLN A 116 12.53 2.51 20.06
N LYS A 117 11.43 2.85 20.75
CA LYS A 117 11.43 2.94 22.23
C LYS A 117 11.82 1.66 22.91
N CYS A 118 11.51 0.50 22.31
CA CYS A 118 11.97 -0.78 22.85
C CYS A 118 13.49 -0.95 22.77
N TRP A 119 14.15 -0.33 21.77
CA TRP A 119 15.61 -0.29 21.66
C TRP A 119 16.22 0.68 22.65
N GLU A 120 15.63 1.85 22.85
CA GLU A 120 16.05 2.83 23.85
C GLU A 120 16.04 2.26 25.26
N MET A 121 15.05 1.40 25.57
CA MET A 121 14.95 0.66 26.82
C MET A 121 15.84 -0.59 26.88
N LYS A 122 16.65 -0.86 25.84
CA LYS A 122 17.55 -2.03 25.75
C LYS A 122 16.85 -3.39 25.93
N LEU A 123 15.56 -3.51 25.60
CA LEU A 123 14.84 -4.78 25.69
C LEU A 123 15.47 -5.83 24.77
N GLY A 124 15.50 -7.08 25.18
CA GLY A 124 15.83 -8.23 24.35
C GLY A 124 14.73 -8.52 23.31
N TRP A 125 15.00 -9.41 22.38
CA TRP A 125 14.04 -9.75 21.31
C TRP A 125 12.77 -10.41 21.82
N ASP A 126 12.88 -11.18 22.89
CA ASP A 126 11.82 -12.00 23.43
C ASP A 126 11.37 -11.56 24.84
N ASP A 127 11.91 -10.43 25.33
CA ASP A 127 11.46 -9.79 26.56
C ASP A 127 10.03 -9.28 26.42
N ALA A 128 9.27 -9.35 27.50
CA ALA A 128 7.93 -8.78 27.57
C ALA A 128 7.99 -7.25 27.41
N ILE A 129 7.11 -6.72 26.57
CA ILE A 129 7.03 -5.27 26.37
C ILE A 129 6.33 -4.61 27.57
N PRO A 130 6.89 -3.55 28.15
CA PRO A 130 6.29 -2.83 29.28
C PRO A 130 4.94 -2.21 28.92
N ASP A 131 4.04 -2.14 29.91
CA ASP A 131 2.66 -1.65 29.75
C ASP A 131 2.57 -0.25 29.15
N GLY A 132 3.50 0.64 29.50
CA GLY A 132 3.54 1.99 28.94
C GLY A 132 3.72 2.01 27.43
N ILE A 133 4.52 1.11 26.86
CA ILE A 133 4.67 0.93 25.42
C ILE A 133 3.47 0.19 24.84
N LEU A 134 2.98 -0.86 25.53
CA LEU A 134 1.82 -1.63 25.07
C LEU A 134 0.58 -0.77 24.92
N LYS A 135 0.33 0.17 25.80
CA LYS A 135 -0.81 1.09 25.71
C LYS A 135 -0.83 1.86 24.38
N VAL A 136 0.32 2.36 23.92
CA VAL A 136 0.44 3.10 22.66
C VAL A 136 0.41 2.13 21.46
N TRP A 137 0.99 0.95 21.64
CA TRP A 137 0.99 -0.10 20.62
C TRP A 137 -0.43 -0.60 20.32
N TYR A 138 -1.26 -0.85 21.33
CA TYR A 138 -2.65 -1.25 21.14
C TYR A 138 -3.49 -0.18 20.46
N LYS A 139 -3.26 1.10 20.74
CA LYS A 139 -3.92 2.19 20.01
C LYS A 139 -3.56 2.18 18.52
N TRP A 140 -2.30 1.92 18.20
CA TRP A 140 -1.87 1.79 16.82
C TRP A 140 -2.48 0.54 16.15
N LEU A 141 -2.53 -0.59 16.85
CA LEU A 141 -3.19 -1.79 16.35
C LEU A 141 -4.68 -1.58 16.08
N ASP A 142 -5.37 -0.87 16.95
CA ASP A 142 -6.80 -0.58 16.78
C ASP A 142 -7.06 0.26 15.52
N SER A 143 -6.15 1.18 15.20
CA SER A 143 -6.26 2.01 13.99
C SER A 143 -5.99 1.24 12.67
N LEU A 144 -5.51 -0.01 12.72
CA LEU A 144 -5.32 -0.84 11.52
C LEU A 144 -6.64 -1.10 10.77
N LYS A 145 -7.76 -1.16 11.49
CA LYS A 145 -9.09 -1.34 10.89
C LYS A 145 -9.47 -0.21 9.93
N ASP A 146 -8.90 0.99 10.11
CA ASP A 146 -9.20 2.14 9.26
C ASP A 146 -8.51 2.03 7.89
N LEU A 147 -7.40 1.26 7.80
CA LEU A 147 -6.69 1.03 6.55
C LEU A 147 -7.53 0.27 5.51
N VAL A 148 -8.44 -0.58 5.97
CA VAL A 148 -9.35 -1.35 5.10
C VAL A 148 -10.31 -0.42 4.34
N GLN A 149 -10.61 0.75 4.88
CA GLN A 149 -11.48 1.75 4.26
C GLN A 149 -10.74 2.64 3.26
N LEU A 150 -9.41 2.63 3.30
CA LEU A 150 -8.60 3.46 2.41
C LEU A 150 -8.81 3.03 0.96
N ARG A 151 -9.02 4.01 0.09
CA ARG A 151 -9.13 3.84 -1.36
C ARG A 151 -8.13 4.76 -2.04
N ILE A 152 -7.08 4.17 -2.58
CA ILE A 152 -6.00 4.91 -3.26
C ILE A 152 -6.13 4.64 -4.75
N PRO A 153 -6.54 5.62 -5.56
CA PRO A 153 -6.66 5.47 -7.00
C PRO A 153 -5.35 4.96 -7.61
N ARG A 154 -5.43 3.94 -8.47
CA ARG A 154 -4.26 3.44 -9.21
C ARG A 154 -3.77 4.47 -10.22
N PHE A 155 -4.69 5.19 -10.83
CA PHE A 155 -4.36 6.26 -11.75
C PHE A 155 -3.96 7.53 -11.00
N VAL A 156 -2.83 8.10 -11.38
CA VAL A 156 -2.32 9.37 -10.82
C VAL A 156 -2.91 10.61 -11.52
N ARG A 157 -3.77 10.41 -12.50
CA ARG A 157 -4.49 11.48 -13.23
C ARG A 157 -5.87 10.96 -13.63
N GLU A 158 -6.80 11.88 -13.91
CA GLU A 158 -8.11 11.54 -14.46
C GLU A 158 -7.97 11.09 -15.93
N PRO A 159 -8.24 9.79 -16.26
CA PRO A 159 -7.99 9.26 -17.60
C PRO A 159 -8.88 9.87 -18.69
N SER A 160 -10.09 10.31 -18.31
CA SER A 160 -11.09 10.88 -19.22
C SER A 160 -10.85 12.35 -19.59
N ARG A 161 -9.91 13.02 -18.91
CA ARG A 161 -9.64 14.45 -19.07
C ARG A 161 -8.29 14.69 -19.70
N LYS A 162 -8.22 15.69 -20.60
CA LYS A 162 -6.97 16.04 -21.26
C LYS A 162 -6.17 17.02 -20.39
N PRO A 163 -4.97 16.62 -19.95
CA PRO A 163 -4.12 17.49 -19.14
C PRO A 163 -3.46 18.58 -19.98
N ILE A 164 -3.46 19.82 -19.46
CA ILE A 164 -2.73 20.96 -20.05
C ILE A 164 -1.45 21.28 -19.31
N GLU A 165 -1.43 21.06 -17.99
CA GLU A 165 -0.27 21.35 -17.16
C GLU A 165 -0.14 20.31 -16.05
N LYS A 166 1.10 20.01 -15.66
CA LYS A 166 1.43 19.13 -14.53
C LYS A 166 2.56 19.75 -13.72
N SER A 167 2.40 19.74 -12.40
CA SER A 167 3.44 20.18 -11.48
C SER A 167 3.61 19.20 -10.33
N LEU A 168 4.85 19.02 -9.87
CA LEU A 168 5.18 18.24 -8.69
C LEU A 168 5.36 19.17 -7.49
N HIS A 169 4.65 18.86 -6.43
CA HIS A 169 4.71 19.58 -5.17
C HIS A 169 5.30 18.66 -4.09
N THR A 170 6.46 19.03 -3.58
CA THR A 170 7.17 18.26 -2.56
C THR A 170 7.14 19.00 -1.24
N PHE A 171 6.74 18.29 -0.19
CA PHE A 171 6.71 18.78 1.18
C PHE A 171 7.62 17.90 2.04
N ASN A 172 8.34 18.51 2.96
CA ASN A 172 9.16 17.80 3.93
C ASN A 172 9.06 18.46 5.30
N ASP A 173 9.17 17.64 6.33
CA ASP A 173 9.17 18.11 7.71
C ASP A 173 9.94 17.14 8.60
N GLY A 174 10.41 17.64 9.74
CA GLY A 174 11.15 16.89 10.74
C GLY A 174 10.71 17.23 12.16
N SER A 175 10.59 16.19 12.97
CA SER A 175 10.28 16.29 14.40
C SER A 175 11.40 15.69 15.24
N SER A 176 11.25 15.76 16.56
CA SER A 176 12.15 15.08 17.50
C SER A 176 12.17 13.54 17.37
N ASN A 177 11.18 12.92 16.72
CA ASN A 177 11.02 11.48 16.63
C ASN A 177 11.26 10.92 15.23
N ALA A 178 10.93 11.67 14.20
CA ALA A 178 10.99 11.21 12.81
C ALA A 178 11.08 12.40 11.84
N TYR A 179 11.47 12.10 10.61
CA TYR A 179 11.41 13.05 9.50
C TYR A 179 10.81 12.36 8.27
N GLY A 180 10.21 13.15 7.41
CA GLY A 180 9.54 12.64 6.24
C GLY A 180 9.42 13.63 5.11
N ALA A 181 9.08 13.10 3.94
CA ALA A 181 8.76 13.88 2.76
C ALA A 181 7.62 13.22 2.00
N CYS A 182 6.82 14.02 1.33
CA CYS A 182 5.79 13.57 0.40
C CYS A 182 5.83 14.38 -0.88
N CYS A 183 5.40 13.76 -1.98
CA CYS A 183 5.33 14.38 -3.29
C CYS A 183 3.94 14.15 -3.87
N TYR A 184 3.32 15.23 -4.32
CA TYR A 184 2.03 15.22 -4.98
C TYR A 184 2.17 15.65 -6.43
N LEU A 185 1.41 15.03 -7.32
CA LEU A 185 1.19 15.48 -8.69
C LEU A 185 -0.10 16.30 -8.74
N LEU A 186 0.03 17.58 -9.07
CA LEU A 186 -1.09 18.45 -9.42
C LEU A 186 -1.22 18.44 -10.93
N THR A 187 -2.41 18.15 -11.44
CA THR A 187 -2.73 18.18 -12.88
C THR A 187 -3.87 19.14 -13.13
N HIS A 188 -3.69 20.06 -14.07
CA HIS A 188 -4.72 20.95 -14.60
C HIS A 188 -5.23 20.38 -15.91
N TYR A 189 -6.54 20.49 -16.16
CA TYR A 189 -7.20 19.95 -17.34
C TYR A 189 -7.82 21.07 -18.19
N GLU A 190 -8.08 20.78 -19.47
CA GLU A 190 -8.68 21.74 -20.43
C GLU A 190 -10.05 22.25 -19.99
N ASP A 191 -10.81 21.46 -19.21
CA ASP A 191 -12.12 21.83 -18.67
C ASP A 191 -12.04 22.77 -17.44
N GLY A 192 -10.84 23.24 -17.07
CA GLY A 192 -10.58 24.08 -15.89
C GLY A 192 -10.51 23.31 -14.57
N SER A 193 -10.77 22.01 -14.56
CA SER A 193 -10.68 21.18 -13.36
C SER A 193 -9.24 20.86 -12.98
N ARG A 194 -9.05 20.38 -11.74
CA ARG A 194 -7.74 19.99 -11.21
C ARG A 194 -7.84 18.65 -10.47
N SER A 195 -6.77 17.86 -10.53
CA SER A 195 -6.58 16.71 -9.66
C SER A 195 -5.25 16.81 -8.90
N CYS A 196 -5.24 16.33 -7.67
CA CYS A 196 -4.03 16.26 -6.83
C CYS A 196 -3.91 14.85 -6.30
N GLN A 197 -2.82 14.15 -6.64
CA GLN A 197 -2.60 12.75 -6.27
C GLN A 197 -1.27 12.58 -5.56
N LEU A 198 -1.27 11.83 -4.46
CA LEU A 198 -0.05 11.42 -3.79
C LEU A 198 0.73 10.44 -4.68
N ILE A 199 1.97 10.80 -5.01
CA ILE A 199 2.85 9.98 -5.86
C ILE A 199 3.79 9.12 -5.03
N MET A 200 4.38 9.73 -4.00
CA MET A 200 5.39 9.08 -3.18
C MET A 200 5.44 9.73 -1.80
N THR A 201 5.67 8.89 -0.80
CA THR A 201 6.07 9.38 0.52
C THR A 201 7.29 8.61 1.04
N ARG A 202 7.99 9.21 1.97
CA ARG A 202 9.09 8.54 2.67
C ARG A 202 9.22 9.10 4.07
N ALA A 203 9.37 8.22 5.07
CA ALA A 203 9.66 8.65 6.42
C ALA A 203 10.67 7.72 7.09
N LYS A 204 11.47 8.29 7.96
CA LYS A 204 12.44 7.57 8.79
C LYS A 204 12.36 8.05 10.23
N VAL A 205 12.53 7.12 11.17
CA VAL A 205 12.72 7.48 12.58
C VAL A 205 14.06 8.17 12.79
N LYS A 206 14.11 9.03 13.77
CA LYS A 206 15.35 9.70 14.18
C LYS A 206 16.43 8.66 14.53
N PRO A 207 17.69 8.84 14.13
CA PRO A 207 18.79 8.00 14.60
C PRO A 207 18.92 8.05 16.12
N MET A 208 19.16 6.89 16.76
CA MET A 208 19.36 6.83 18.22
C MET A 208 20.66 7.49 18.67
N LYS A 209 21.68 7.49 17.82
CA LYS A 209 22.91 8.27 18.01
C LYS A 209 22.90 9.41 17.02
N LEU A 210 22.87 10.64 17.50
CA LEU A 210 23.23 11.80 16.70
C LEU A 210 24.76 11.71 16.52
N ASN A 211 25.20 11.23 15.37
CA ASN A 211 26.56 11.57 14.94
C ASN A 211 26.52 13.08 14.71
N SER A 212 27.22 13.81 15.57
CA SER A 212 27.47 15.23 15.32
C SER A 212 28.06 15.32 13.91
N ILE A 213 27.35 16.02 13.03
CA ILE A 213 27.93 16.44 11.75
C ILE A 213 29.01 17.45 12.19
N GLN A 214 30.25 17.03 12.16
CA GLN A 214 31.42 17.93 12.21
C GLN A 214 31.51 18.65 10.88
#